data_e3e8ddefe222b493685e2304d77f54fd
#
_entry.id   e3e8ddefe222b493685e2304d77f54fd
#
_cell.length_a   1.000
_cell.length_b   1.000
_cell.length_c   1.000
_cell.angle_alpha   90.00
_cell.angle_beta   90.00
_cell.angle_gamma   90.00
#
_symmetry.space_group_name_H-M   'P 1'
#
loop_
_entity.id
_entity.type
_entity.pdbx_description
1 polymer ?
#
loop_
_entity_poly.entity_id
_entity_poly.type
_entity_poly.pdbx_seq_one_letter_code
_entity_poly.pdbx_strand_id
1 'polypeptide(L)'
;MFCLSFLLLLLNKNIPVNKKIAIIGSGFSALSAACYLAKAGNEVVIYEKNATIGGRARQLKKEGFTFDIGPTWYWMPDVFERFFSDFDKKPSDYYELIKLSPAYQVYFGHLDFVTIADNLPEIVATFESIEKGSGKQLQQFMAEAKSNYDIAIKDLVYRPGESPLELITIETAMKVNQFFSNIKKDVRKRFKNTKLVQILEFPVLFLGAKPSDTPSFYNFMNFADFGLGTWHPKNGMYSVVLAMETLARELGVKIETNANVEKIDVTNGRASGILVNNKIVTVDIVLSGADYHHSETLLDKNYRQYSENYWEKKTFAPSSLLFYVGFDKKIENVEHHSLFFDVDFDVHAEAIYDNPKWPEDPLFYASFPSKTDANAAPEGKEAGIFLIPLAPGLEDTEELRERYFEKIMTRFEQLTNQDVKKNIIFKNSFCVNDFVKDYNSYKGNAYGMANTLFQTAFLRPKLKSKKVANLYFTGQLTVPGPGVPPALISGKLVSDLIEKYQ
;
A
#
# COMPACT_ATOMS: atom_id res chain seq x y z
N MET A 1 21.39 -0.15 -55.98
CA MET A 1 20.21 0.63 -55.58
C MET A 1 19.46 0.00 -54.40
N PHE A 2 19.65 -1.26 -54.07
CA PHE A 2 18.97 -1.96 -52.93
C PHE A 2 19.63 -1.77 -51.57
N CYS A 3 20.87 -1.34 -51.50
CA CYS A 3 21.62 -1.21 -50.25
C CYS A 3 21.35 0.12 -49.49
N LEU A 4 20.93 1.19 -50.18
CA LEU A 4 20.64 2.49 -49.56
C LEU A 4 19.27 2.50 -48.89
N SER A 5 18.28 1.71 -49.38
CA SER A 5 16.93 1.62 -48.79
C SER A 5 16.95 0.82 -47.47
N PHE A 6 17.89 -0.13 -47.29
CA PHE A 6 18.01 -0.91 -46.08
C PHE A 6 18.74 -0.11 -44.97
N LEU A 7 19.65 0.79 -45.36
CA LEU A 7 20.37 1.68 -44.41
C LEU A 7 19.44 2.81 -43.90
N LEU A 8 18.50 3.28 -44.71
CA LEU A 8 17.49 4.28 -44.30
C LEU A 8 16.40 3.68 -43.40
N LEU A 9 16.14 2.37 -43.47
CA LEU A 9 15.25 1.65 -42.54
C LEU A 9 15.92 1.38 -41.18
N LEU A 10 17.25 1.31 -41.11
CA LEU A 10 18.00 1.16 -39.87
C LEU A 10 18.31 2.50 -39.17
N LEU A 11 18.17 3.62 -39.88
CA LEU A 11 18.35 4.98 -39.33
C LEU A 11 17.05 5.62 -38.81
N ASN A 12 15.90 5.02 -39.05
CA ASN A 12 14.66 5.37 -38.35
C ASN A 12 14.59 4.69 -36.97
N LYS A 13 15.65 4.79 -36.16
CA LYS A 13 15.46 4.83 -34.71
C LYS A 13 14.63 6.08 -34.47
N ASN A 14 13.35 5.88 -34.14
CA ASN A 14 12.46 6.93 -33.67
C ASN A 14 13.25 7.85 -32.76
N ILE A 15 13.50 9.09 -33.19
CA ILE A 15 13.90 10.14 -32.27
C ILE A 15 12.77 10.17 -31.26
N PRO A 16 13.03 9.92 -29.96
CA PRO A 16 11.94 9.92 -28.98
C PRO A 16 11.24 11.27 -29.08
N VAL A 17 9.98 11.25 -29.50
CA VAL A 17 9.16 12.46 -29.51
C VAL A 17 8.97 12.82 -28.06
N ASN A 18 9.63 13.87 -27.62
CA ASN A 18 9.52 14.41 -26.26
C ASN A 18 8.06 14.83 -26.01
N LYS A 19 7.27 13.97 -25.35
CA LYS A 19 5.86 14.22 -25.06
C LYS A 19 5.69 14.95 -23.76
N LYS A 20 4.73 15.85 -23.71
CA LYS A 20 4.30 16.54 -22.50
C LYS A 20 3.29 15.67 -21.74
N ILE A 21 3.70 15.17 -20.58
CA ILE A 21 2.90 14.27 -19.76
C ILE A 21 2.49 14.99 -18.47
N ALA A 22 1.18 15.12 -18.24
CA ALA A 22 0.65 15.55 -16.95
C ALA A 22 0.33 14.33 -16.11
N ILE A 23 0.85 14.30 -14.87
CA ILE A 23 0.54 13.29 -13.87
C ILE A 23 -0.29 13.93 -12.77
N ILE A 24 -1.47 13.36 -12.47
CA ILE A 24 -2.38 13.84 -11.43
C ILE A 24 -2.11 13.08 -10.14
N GLY A 25 -1.69 13.80 -9.09
CA GLY A 25 -1.33 13.25 -7.78
C GLY A 25 0.14 12.82 -7.69
N SER A 26 0.68 12.78 -6.48
CA SER A 26 2.09 12.52 -6.17
C SER A 26 2.31 11.35 -5.20
N GLY A 27 1.43 10.34 -5.22
CA GLY A 27 1.62 9.10 -4.48
C GLY A 27 2.73 8.23 -5.07
N PHE A 28 3.10 7.15 -4.38
CA PHE A 28 4.17 6.24 -4.79
C PHE A 28 4.09 5.78 -6.26
N SER A 29 2.89 5.44 -6.74
CA SER A 29 2.71 5.00 -8.12
C SER A 29 2.93 6.12 -9.15
N ALA A 30 2.49 7.33 -8.83
CA ALA A 30 2.69 8.51 -9.66
C ALA A 30 4.17 8.92 -9.71
N LEU A 31 4.85 8.93 -8.56
CA LEU A 31 6.30 9.18 -8.50
C LEU A 31 7.10 8.13 -9.25
N SER A 32 6.75 6.84 -9.08
CA SER A 32 7.37 5.75 -9.84
C SER A 32 7.19 5.94 -11.35
N ALA A 33 5.96 6.17 -11.81
CA ALA A 33 5.68 6.40 -13.23
C ALA A 33 6.42 7.63 -13.76
N ALA A 34 6.49 8.72 -12.98
CA ALA A 34 7.20 9.93 -13.39
C ALA A 34 8.68 9.66 -13.64
N CYS A 35 9.34 8.88 -12.76
CA CYS A 35 10.75 8.51 -12.94
C CYS A 35 10.97 7.71 -14.24
N TYR A 36 10.14 6.68 -14.52
CA TYR A 36 10.29 5.89 -15.74
C TYR A 36 10.01 6.70 -17.01
N LEU A 37 8.95 7.52 -17.01
CA LEU A 37 8.58 8.36 -18.15
C LEU A 37 9.61 9.45 -18.45
N ALA A 38 10.18 10.06 -17.41
CA ALA A 38 11.26 11.04 -17.57
C ALA A 38 12.55 10.37 -18.08
N LYS A 39 12.90 9.18 -17.55
CA LYS A 39 14.03 8.37 -18.07
C LYS A 39 13.88 8.03 -19.56
N ALA A 40 12.63 7.83 -20.02
CA ALA A 40 12.32 7.61 -21.44
C ALA A 40 12.40 8.88 -22.30
N GLY A 41 12.70 10.05 -21.73
CA GLY A 41 12.91 11.31 -22.45
C GLY A 41 11.68 12.20 -22.56
N ASN A 42 10.62 11.94 -21.82
CA ASN A 42 9.41 12.77 -21.85
C ASN A 42 9.52 13.99 -20.89
N GLU A 43 8.81 15.08 -21.22
CA GLU A 43 8.62 16.22 -20.31
C GLU A 43 7.48 15.88 -19.33
N VAL A 44 7.80 15.64 -18.07
CA VAL A 44 6.86 15.18 -17.05
C VAL A 44 6.62 16.26 -16.01
N VAL A 45 5.33 16.55 -15.75
CA VAL A 45 4.89 17.43 -14.66
C VAL A 45 3.88 16.71 -13.79
N ILE A 46 4.14 16.65 -12.48
CA ILE A 46 3.21 16.17 -11.47
C ILE A 46 2.43 17.34 -10.89
N TYR A 47 1.10 17.20 -10.81
CA TYR A 47 0.17 18.14 -10.19
C TYR A 47 -0.42 17.52 -8.92
N GLU A 48 -0.02 18.04 -7.76
CA GLU A 48 -0.47 17.59 -6.45
C GLU A 48 -1.39 18.64 -5.81
N LYS A 49 -2.60 18.23 -5.43
CA LYS A 49 -3.57 19.14 -4.81
C LYS A 49 -3.16 19.64 -3.43
N ASN A 50 -2.44 18.81 -2.67
CA ASN A 50 -1.99 19.16 -1.32
C ASN A 50 -0.69 19.97 -1.33
N ALA A 51 -0.38 20.58 -0.19
CA ALA A 51 0.88 21.32 -0.01
C ALA A 51 2.12 20.40 0.06
N THR A 52 1.93 19.12 0.36
CA THR A 52 2.99 18.12 0.47
C THR A 52 2.71 16.92 -0.45
N ILE A 53 3.77 16.36 -1.01
CA ILE A 53 3.73 15.17 -1.86
C ILE A 53 3.58 13.89 -1.02
N GLY A 54 3.45 12.74 -1.70
CA GLY A 54 3.48 11.40 -1.10
C GLY A 54 2.11 10.73 -0.97
N GLY A 55 1.03 11.43 -1.32
CA GLY A 55 -0.31 10.86 -1.23
C GLY A 55 -0.62 10.39 0.20
N ARG A 56 -0.91 9.09 0.36
CA ARG A 56 -1.19 8.48 1.68
C ARG A 56 0.04 8.31 2.59
N ALA A 57 1.26 8.49 2.07
CA ALA A 57 2.50 8.36 2.84
C ALA A 57 3.08 9.72 3.26
N ARG A 58 2.22 10.68 3.56
CA ARG A 58 2.62 11.99 4.11
C ARG A 58 3.00 11.86 5.59
N GLN A 59 3.54 12.93 6.14
CA GLN A 59 4.02 12.98 7.51
C GLN A 59 3.35 14.12 8.29
N LEU A 60 2.99 13.84 9.54
CA LEU A 60 2.53 14.83 10.53
C LEU A 60 3.68 15.17 11.46
N LYS A 61 4.04 16.46 11.55
CA LYS A 61 4.99 16.97 12.54
C LYS A 61 4.26 17.93 13.46
N LYS A 62 4.25 17.63 14.76
CA LYS A 62 3.62 18.48 15.76
C LYS A 62 4.27 18.32 17.12
N GLU A 63 4.57 19.44 17.80
CA GLU A 63 5.12 19.48 19.16
C GLU A 63 6.41 18.66 19.34
N GLY A 64 7.24 18.60 18.30
CA GLY A 64 8.47 17.82 18.27
C GLY A 64 8.30 16.33 17.94
N PHE A 65 7.05 15.86 17.80
CA PHE A 65 6.76 14.51 17.35
C PHE A 65 6.65 14.46 15.82
N THR A 66 7.02 13.30 15.29
CA THR A 66 6.93 13.00 13.86
C THR A 66 6.19 11.67 13.66
N PHE A 67 5.13 11.69 12.85
CA PHE A 67 4.29 10.53 12.56
C PHE A 67 4.14 10.34 11.05
N ASP A 68 4.32 9.13 10.55
CA ASP A 68 3.82 8.77 9.23
C ASP A 68 2.28 8.68 9.27
N ILE A 69 1.59 9.39 8.37
CA ILE A 69 0.12 9.46 8.40
C ILE A 69 -0.51 8.18 7.82
N GLY A 70 0.24 7.37 7.10
CA GLY A 70 -0.23 6.18 6.39
C GLY A 70 0.56 4.92 6.67
N PRO A 71 1.28 4.38 5.68
CA PRO A 71 2.01 3.14 5.85
C PRO A 71 3.14 3.30 6.87
N THR A 72 3.27 2.31 7.77
CA THR A 72 4.32 2.23 8.78
C THR A 72 5.19 0.99 8.62
N TRP A 73 4.73 0.01 7.84
CA TRP A 73 5.44 -1.22 7.56
C TRP A 73 6.24 -1.13 6.26
N TYR A 74 7.51 -1.48 6.32
CA TYR A 74 8.36 -1.61 5.14
C TYR A 74 8.70 -3.09 4.93
N TRP A 75 7.94 -3.73 4.05
CA TRP A 75 8.16 -5.10 3.59
C TRP A 75 8.60 -5.13 2.14
N MET A 76 9.14 -6.27 1.69
CA MET A 76 9.57 -6.51 0.31
C MET A 76 10.65 -5.51 -0.14
N PRO A 77 11.78 -5.42 0.60
CA PRO A 77 12.87 -4.48 0.28
C PRO A 77 13.42 -4.67 -1.15
N ASP A 78 13.39 -5.88 -1.67
CA ASP A 78 13.80 -6.25 -3.02
C ASP A 78 13.01 -5.52 -4.13
N VAL A 79 11.74 -5.16 -3.90
CA VAL A 79 10.94 -4.37 -4.83
C VAL A 79 11.46 -2.93 -4.91
N PHE A 80 11.84 -2.36 -3.77
CA PHE A 80 12.44 -1.01 -3.73
C PHE A 80 13.84 -1.03 -4.34
N GLU A 81 14.65 -2.05 -4.03
CA GLU A 81 15.96 -2.25 -4.63
C GLU A 81 15.85 -2.33 -6.16
N ARG A 82 14.90 -3.11 -6.68
CA ARG A 82 14.65 -3.20 -8.11
C ARG A 82 14.26 -1.86 -8.70
N PHE A 83 13.35 -1.10 -8.06
CA PHE A 83 12.95 0.22 -8.53
C PHE A 83 14.17 1.14 -8.67
N PHE A 84 14.97 1.30 -7.62
CA PHE A 84 16.15 2.18 -7.69
C PHE A 84 17.21 1.66 -8.66
N SER A 85 17.41 0.34 -8.75
CA SER A 85 18.37 -0.25 -9.69
C SER A 85 18.03 -0.02 -11.15
N ASP A 86 16.74 0.10 -11.49
CA ASP A 86 16.31 0.49 -12.84
C ASP A 86 16.80 1.90 -13.23
N PHE A 87 17.31 2.70 -12.28
CA PHE A 87 17.90 4.03 -12.48
C PHE A 87 19.39 4.09 -12.13
N ASP A 88 20.07 2.94 -12.02
CA ASP A 88 21.48 2.81 -11.61
C ASP A 88 21.77 3.41 -10.22
N LYS A 89 20.77 3.30 -9.31
CA LYS A 89 20.78 3.78 -7.92
C LYS A 89 20.48 2.64 -6.95
N LYS A 90 20.67 2.92 -5.65
CA LYS A 90 20.30 2.03 -4.55
C LYS A 90 19.45 2.79 -3.54
N PRO A 91 18.55 2.14 -2.78
CA PRO A 91 17.85 2.77 -1.68
C PRO A 91 18.77 3.49 -0.70
N SER A 92 19.93 2.89 -0.40
CA SER A 92 20.95 3.45 0.51
C SER A 92 21.63 4.74 0.01
N ASP A 93 21.46 5.11 -1.25
CA ASP A 93 21.94 6.41 -1.77
C ASP A 93 21.03 7.57 -1.29
N TYR A 94 19.82 7.25 -0.80
CA TYR A 94 18.81 8.24 -0.44
C TYR A 94 18.31 8.13 1.00
N TYR A 95 18.19 6.92 1.59
CA TYR A 95 17.74 6.72 2.96
C TYR A 95 18.40 5.51 3.61
N GLU A 96 18.48 5.55 4.94
CA GLU A 96 18.95 4.45 5.78
C GLU A 96 17.76 3.54 6.12
N LEU A 97 17.94 2.22 5.96
CA LEU A 97 16.93 1.21 6.27
C LEU A 97 17.39 0.38 7.47
N ILE A 98 16.59 0.38 8.53
CA ILE A 98 16.85 -0.29 9.79
C ILE A 98 16.01 -1.56 9.87
N LYS A 99 16.64 -2.74 10.01
CA LYS A 99 15.92 -3.98 10.27
C LYS A 99 15.42 -3.98 11.71
N LEU A 100 14.12 -4.25 11.89
CA LEU A 100 13.54 -4.31 13.23
C LEU A 100 13.87 -5.64 13.91
N SER A 101 14.37 -5.59 15.14
CA SER A 101 14.69 -6.74 15.98
C SER A 101 14.26 -6.46 17.40
N PRO A 102 13.20 -7.13 17.88
CA PRO A 102 12.32 -8.04 17.18
C PRO A 102 11.51 -7.35 16.08
N ALA A 103 10.97 -8.14 15.14
CA ALA A 103 10.19 -7.63 14.03
C ALA A 103 8.89 -6.96 14.52
N TYR A 104 8.17 -7.65 15.40
CA TYR A 104 6.94 -7.14 16.04
C TYR A 104 6.46 -8.03 17.18
N GLN A 105 5.43 -7.59 17.89
CA GLN A 105 4.79 -8.29 18.98
C GLN A 105 3.29 -8.42 18.76
N VAL A 106 2.70 -9.57 19.14
CA VAL A 106 1.26 -9.83 19.01
C VAL A 106 0.68 -10.17 20.38
N TYR A 107 -0.26 -9.37 20.86
CA TYR A 107 -0.99 -9.56 22.10
C TYR A 107 -2.26 -10.38 21.89
N PHE A 108 -2.52 -11.31 22.81
CA PHE A 108 -3.71 -12.16 22.87
C PHE A 108 -4.47 -12.03 24.20
N GLY A 109 -3.94 -11.28 25.14
CA GLY A 109 -4.52 -11.06 26.46
C GLY A 109 -3.59 -10.24 27.36
N HIS A 110 -3.94 -10.10 28.62
CA HIS A 110 -3.15 -9.35 29.61
C HIS A 110 -1.75 -9.95 29.76
N LEU A 111 -0.71 -9.21 29.35
CA LEU A 111 0.68 -9.66 29.28
C LEU A 111 0.88 -11.01 28.57
N ASP A 112 -0.11 -11.45 27.82
CA ASP A 112 -0.05 -12.67 27.01
C ASP A 112 0.21 -12.30 25.55
N PHE A 113 1.48 -12.44 25.14
CA PHE A 113 1.94 -12.03 23.81
C PHE A 113 2.93 -13.02 23.21
N VAL A 114 3.08 -12.95 21.90
CA VAL A 114 4.11 -13.64 21.12
C VAL A 114 4.98 -12.61 20.44
N THR A 115 6.28 -12.65 20.69
CA THR A 115 7.26 -11.81 20.00
C THR A 115 7.77 -12.53 18.77
N ILE A 116 7.71 -11.86 17.62
CA ILE A 116 8.20 -12.38 16.36
C ILE A 116 9.63 -11.84 16.15
N ALA A 117 10.58 -12.77 16.11
CA ALA A 117 11.98 -12.47 15.88
C ALA A 117 12.23 -11.94 14.46
N ASP A 118 13.40 -11.40 14.22
CA ASP A 118 13.81 -10.89 12.90
C ASP A 118 14.39 -11.95 11.96
N ASN A 119 14.35 -13.22 12.38
CA ASN A 119 14.91 -14.34 11.61
C ASN A 119 14.05 -15.61 11.74
N LEU A 120 13.99 -16.37 10.65
CA LEU A 120 13.16 -17.55 10.55
C LEU A 120 13.52 -18.67 11.55
N PRO A 121 14.81 -18.97 11.88
CA PRO A 121 15.14 -20.01 12.87
C PRO A 121 14.53 -19.75 14.25
N GLU A 122 14.58 -18.54 14.75
CA GLU A 122 13.99 -18.15 16.04
C GLU A 122 12.46 -18.17 15.99
N ILE A 123 11.84 -17.73 14.88
CA ILE A 123 10.39 -17.82 14.67
C ILE A 123 9.95 -19.29 14.69
N VAL A 124 10.68 -20.19 14.04
CA VAL A 124 10.43 -21.64 14.06
C VAL A 124 10.50 -22.21 15.48
N ALA A 125 11.50 -21.80 16.28
CA ALA A 125 11.62 -22.20 17.67
C ALA A 125 10.46 -21.69 18.53
N THR A 126 10.04 -20.44 18.32
CA THR A 126 8.87 -19.84 18.99
C THR A 126 7.60 -20.63 18.69
N PHE A 127 7.36 -20.97 17.42
CA PHE A 127 6.19 -21.76 17.01
C PHE A 127 6.21 -23.14 17.67
N GLU A 128 7.35 -23.84 17.61
CA GLU A 128 7.51 -25.17 18.24
C GLU A 128 7.26 -25.14 19.75
N SER A 129 7.62 -24.06 20.43
CA SER A 129 7.37 -23.89 21.87
C SER A 129 5.88 -23.71 22.21
N ILE A 130 5.10 -23.13 21.30
CA ILE A 130 3.66 -22.87 21.48
C ILE A 130 2.82 -24.12 21.10
N GLU A 131 3.19 -24.79 20.01
CA GLU A 131 2.50 -26.01 19.52
C GLU A 131 3.54 -26.99 19.04
N LYS A 132 3.64 -28.17 19.71
CA LYS A 132 4.59 -29.22 19.35
C LYS A 132 4.38 -29.70 17.91
N GLY A 133 5.46 -29.69 17.13
CA GLY A 133 5.47 -30.07 15.70
C GLY A 133 5.16 -28.93 14.75
N SER A 134 4.75 -27.77 15.24
CA SER A 134 4.47 -26.58 14.40
C SER A 134 5.72 -25.99 13.78
N GLY A 135 6.89 -26.13 14.41
CA GLY A 135 8.15 -25.68 13.83
C GLY A 135 8.45 -26.33 12.49
N LYS A 136 8.29 -27.65 12.38
CA LYS A 136 8.43 -28.38 11.09
C LYS A 136 7.36 -27.96 10.08
N GLN A 137 6.12 -27.77 10.53
CA GLN A 137 5.03 -27.32 9.66
C GLN A 137 5.31 -25.91 9.13
N LEU A 138 5.84 -25.01 9.97
CA LEU A 138 6.21 -23.65 9.56
C LEU A 138 7.33 -23.67 8.51
N GLN A 139 8.37 -24.48 8.69
CA GLN A 139 9.44 -24.63 7.68
C GLN A 139 8.90 -25.05 6.32
N GLN A 140 7.96 -26.00 6.28
CA GLN A 140 7.32 -26.45 5.03
C GLN A 140 6.43 -25.35 4.43
N PHE A 141 5.64 -24.67 5.26
CA PHE A 141 4.81 -23.56 4.84
C PHE A 141 5.65 -22.42 4.26
N MET A 142 6.77 -22.06 4.91
CA MET A 142 7.67 -21.02 4.45
C MET A 142 8.42 -21.36 3.16
N ALA A 143 8.78 -22.62 2.95
CA ALA A 143 9.36 -23.09 1.69
C ALA A 143 8.38 -22.94 0.53
N GLU A 144 7.10 -23.26 0.76
CA GLU A 144 6.02 -23.05 -0.21
C GLU A 144 5.77 -21.55 -0.45
N ALA A 145 5.69 -20.76 0.62
CA ALA A 145 5.52 -19.30 0.57
C ALA A 145 6.64 -18.62 -0.23
N LYS A 146 7.90 -19.06 -0.03
CA LYS A 146 9.04 -18.58 -0.83
C LYS A 146 8.88 -18.92 -2.30
N SER A 147 8.50 -20.16 -2.63
CA SER A 147 8.25 -20.56 -4.02
C SER A 147 7.16 -19.69 -4.68
N ASN A 148 6.09 -19.40 -3.95
CA ASN A 148 5.00 -18.55 -4.44
C ASN A 148 5.46 -17.08 -4.57
N TYR A 149 6.29 -16.59 -3.65
CA TYR A 149 6.91 -15.26 -3.73
C TYR A 149 7.78 -15.11 -4.97
N ASP A 150 8.65 -16.08 -5.21
CA ASP A 150 9.52 -16.09 -6.40
C ASP A 150 8.70 -16.04 -7.69
N ILE A 151 7.61 -16.80 -7.79
CA ILE A 151 6.71 -16.79 -8.95
C ILE A 151 5.96 -15.43 -9.05
N ALA A 152 5.39 -14.97 -7.95
CA ALA A 152 4.58 -13.76 -7.94
C ALA A 152 5.43 -12.52 -8.27
N ILE A 153 6.53 -12.30 -7.54
CA ILE A 153 7.27 -11.03 -7.54
C ILE A 153 8.30 -10.93 -8.67
N LYS A 154 8.81 -12.06 -9.18
CA LYS A 154 9.73 -12.00 -10.33
C LYS A 154 9.03 -11.65 -11.64
N ASP A 155 7.77 -12.08 -11.83
CA ASP A 155 7.09 -11.96 -13.12
C ASP A 155 5.63 -11.55 -13.02
N LEU A 156 4.77 -12.29 -12.31
CA LEU A 156 3.32 -12.12 -12.40
C LEU A 156 2.82 -10.73 -12.05
N VAL A 157 3.38 -10.08 -11.03
CA VAL A 157 2.97 -8.74 -10.60
C VAL A 157 3.43 -7.64 -11.58
N TYR A 158 4.37 -7.96 -12.48
CA TYR A 158 4.83 -7.06 -13.53
C TYR A 158 4.09 -7.24 -14.86
N ARG A 159 2.91 -7.89 -14.84
CA ARG A 159 2.03 -8.03 -16.00
C ARG A 159 0.90 -7.03 -15.93
N PRO A 160 0.59 -6.31 -17.03
CA PRO A 160 -0.32 -5.16 -17.00
C PRO A 160 -1.81 -5.52 -16.85
N GLY A 161 -2.16 -6.80 -16.81
CA GLY A 161 -3.55 -7.25 -16.65
C GLY A 161 -4.43 -6.93 -17.88
N GLU A 162 -3.86 -6.92 -19.07
CA GLU A 162 -4.62 -6.70 -20.30
C GLU A 162 -5.44 -7.95 -20.68
N SER A 163 -4.88 -9.16 -20.42
CA SER A 163 -5.47 -10.44 -20.80
C SER A 163 -5.38 -11.49 -19.69
N PRO A 164 -6.38 -12.38 -19.54
CA PRO A 164 -6.29 -13.54 -18.66
C PRO A 164 -5.13 -14.50 -19.02
N LEU A 165 -4.70 -14.51 -20.28
CA LEU A 165 -3.58 -15.33 -20.74
C LEU A 165 -2.25 -14.98 -20.06
N GLU A 166 -2.11 -13.77 -19.55
CA GLU A 166 -0.93 -13.33 -18.79
C GLU A 166 -0.71 -14.13 -17.51
N LEU A 167 -1.76 -14.74 -16.95
CA LEU A 167 -1.66 -15.56 -15.73
C LEU A 167 -1.33 -17.02 -16.03
N ILE A 168 -1.33 -17.45 -17.29
CA ILE A 168 -1.11 -18.85 -17.67
C ILE A 168 0.38 -19.05 -17.93
N THR A 169 1.05 -19.66 -16.97
CA THR A 169 2.43 -20.13 -17.07
C THR A 169 2.50 -21.59 -16.58
N ILE A 170 3.60 -22.26 -16.82
CA ILE A 170 3.81 -23.62 -16.30
C ILE A 170 3.76 -23.60 -14.76
N GLU A 171 4.39 -22.58 -14.14
CA GLU A 171 4.46 -22.41 -12.70
C GLU A 171 3.06 -22.18 -12.09
N THR A 172 2.23 -21.29 -12.69
CA THR A 172 0.87 -21.05 -12.20
C THR A 172 -0.05 -22.24 -12.42
N ALA A 173 0.13 -22.99 -13.51
CA ALA A 173 -0.61 -24.22 -13.76
C ALA A 173 -0.31 -25.30 -12.69
N MET A 174 0.95 -25.45 -12.26
CA MET A 174 1.32 -26.34 -11.16
C MET A 174 0.74 -25.90 -9.80
N LYS A 175 0.43 -24.63 -9.62
CA LYS A 175 -0.13 -24.03 -8.40
C LYS A 175 -1.65 -23.80 -8.47
N VAL A 176 -2.33 -24.32 -9.50
CA VAL A 176 -3.76 -24.04 -9.74
C VAL A 176 -4.65 -24.30 -8.52
N ASN A 177 -4.39 -25.37 -7.75
CA ASN A 177 -5.13 -25.69 -6.54
C ASN A 177 -5.08 -24.56 -5.48
N GLN A 178 -4.00 -23.79 -5.44
CA GLN A 178 -3.82 -22.71 -4.47
C GLN A 178 -4.65 -21.46 -4.84
N PHE A 179 -5.03 -21.31 -6.10
CA PHE A 179 -5.95 -20.25 -6.52
C PHE A 179 -7.41 -20.55 -6.14
N PHE A 180 -7.77 -21.82 -6.00
CA PHE A 180 -9.12 -22.28 -5.59
C PHE A 180 -9.23 -22.68 -4.12
N SER A 181 -8.14 -22.66 -3.37
CA SER A 181 -8.12 -22.75 -1.91
C SER A 181 -7.94 -21.34 -1.31
N ASN A 182 -8.12 -21.17 -0.01
CA ASN A 182 -7.89 -19.90 0.66
C ASN A 182 -6.94 -20.01 1.85
N ILE A 183 -6.39 -18.90 2.29
CA ILE A 183 -5.42 -18.80 3.39
C ILE A 183 -6.00 -19.41 4.67
N LYS A 184 -7.24 -19.09 5.04
CA LYS A 184 -7.89 -19.61 6.25
C LYS A 184 -7.91 -21.14 6.29
N LYS A 185 -8.28 -21.79 5.18
CA LYS A 185 -8.32 -23.26 5.09
C LYS A 185 -6.91 -23.86 5.15
N ASP A 186 -5.95 -23.28 4.45
CA ASP A 186 -4.59 -23.81 4.38
C ASP A 186 -3.88 -23.69 5.73
N VAL A 187 -3.92 -22.54 6.37
CA VAL A 187 -3.31 -22.29 7.67
C VAL A 187 -3.93 -23.17 8.76
N ARG A 188 -5.28 -23.20 8.88
CA ARG A 188 -5.99 -23.96 9.92
C ARG A 188 -5.93 -25.49 9.71
N LYS A 189 -5.58 -25.94 8.51
CA LYS A 189 -5.25 -27.35 8.27
C LYS A 189 -3.91 -27.74 8.91
N ARG A 190 -2.92 -26.86 8.87
CA ARG A 190 -1.54 -27.11 9.31
C ARG A 190 -1.33 -26.78 10.79
N PHE A 191 -1.94 -25.72 11.30
CA PHE A 191 -1.77 -25.21 12.67
C PHE A 191 -3.10 -25.27 13.43
N LYS A 192 -3.05 -25.59 14.73
CA LYS A 192 -4.24 -25.75 15.59
C LYS A 192 -4.32 -24.70 16.69
N ASN A 193 -3.17 -24.22 17.16
CA ASN A 193 -3.13 -23.16 18.15
C ASN A 193 -3.63 -21.84 17.55
N THR A 194 -4.61 -21.22 18.19
CA THR A 194 -5.27 -19.99 17.69
C THR A 194 -4.29 -18.83 17.50
N LYS A 195 -3.29 -18.69 18.40
CA LYS A 195 -2.28 -17.63 18.29
C LYS A 195 -1.46 -17.79 17.00
N LEU A 196 -0.99 -19.01 16.72
CA LEU A 196 -0.22 -19.28 15.50
C LEU A 196 -1.05 -19.09 14.23
N VAL A 197 -2.33 -19.49 14.28
CA VAL A 197 -3.27 -19.26 13.20
C VAL A 197 -3.43 -17.77 12.90
N GLN A 198 -3.71 -16.95 13.91
CA GLN A 198 -3.90 -15.51 13.73
C GLN A 198 -2.61 -14.82 13.24
N ILE A 199 -1.44 -15.20 13.74
CA ILE A 199 -0.14 -14.69 13.27
C ILE A 199 0.07 -15.01 11.78
N LEU A 200 -0.31 -16.19 11.31
CA LEU A 200 -0.14 -16.58 9.90
C LEU A 200 -1.25 -16.05 8.98
N GLU A 201 -2.44 -15.79 9.50
CA GLU A 201 -3.54 -15.17 8.75
C GLU A 201 -3.40 -13.64 8.63
N PHE A 202 -2.70 -13.00 9.58
CA PHE A 202 -2.53 -11.54 9.64
C PHE A 202 -1.92 -10.91 8.38
N PRO A 203 -0.82 -11.43 7.78
CA PRO A 203 -0.15 -10.74 6.68
C PRO A 203 -1.02 -10.49 5.44
N VAL A 204 -2.05 -11.31 5.22
CA VAL A 204 -2.94 -11.11 4.06
C VAL A 204 -3.92 -9.96 4.23
N LEU A 205 -4.07 -9.41 5.44
CA LEU A 205 -4.89 -8.22 5.66
C LEU A 205 -4.33 -6.99 4.94
N PHE A 206 -3.00 -6.94 4.71
CA PHE A 206 -2.37 -5.92 3.89
C PHE A 206 -2.80 -5.95 2.42
N LEU A 207 -3.38 -7.09 1.96
CA LEU A 207 -4.01 -7.19 0.64
C LEU A 207 -5.44 -6.63 0.61
N GLY A 208 -5.93 -6.17 1.76
CA GLY A 208 -7.24 -5.58 1.92
C GLY A 208 -8.41 -6.55 1.78
N ALA A 209 -8.18 -7.84 2.06
CA ALA A 209 -9.20 -8.88 2.02
C ALA A 209 -9.08 -9.82 3.24
N LYS A 210 -10.17 -10.48 3.62
CA LYS A 210 -10.14 -11.47 4.72
C LYS A 210 -9.50 -12.79 4.28
N PRO A 211 -8.91 -13.56 5.23
CA PRO A 211 -8.22 -14.83 4.91
C PRO A 211 -9.10 -15.89 4.24
N SER A 212 -10.42 -15.85 4.46
CA SER A 212 -11.39 -16.75 3.80
C SER A 212 -11.60 -16.43 2.32
N ASP A 213 -11.35 -15.21 1.88
CA ASP A 213 -11.61 -14.74 0.52
C ASP A 213 -10.32 -14.53 -0.30
N THR A 214 -9.17 -14.70 0.36
CA THR A 214 -7.84 -14.57 -0.25
C THR A 214 -7.34 -15.95 -0.65
N PRO A 215 -7.00 -16.19 -1.94
CA PRO A 215 -6.43 -17.44 -2.40
C PRO A 215 -5.18 -17.85 -1.62
N SER A 216 -5.00 -19.15 -1.35
CA SER A 216 -3.86 -19.65 -0.56
C SER A 216 -2.50 -19.40 -1.23
N PHE A 217 -2.47 -19.15 -2.53
CA PHE A 217 -1.28 -18.68 -3.25
C PHE A 217 -0.67 -17.42 -2.64
N TYR A 218 -1.49 -16.55 -2.02
CA TYR A 218 -1.04 -15.32 -1.37
C TYR A 218 -0.31 -15.55 -0.03
N ASN A 219 -0.05 -16.80 0.37
CA ASN A 219 0.85 -17.11 1.49
C ASN A 219 2.27 -16.55 1.27
N PHE A 220 2.62 -16.12 0.04
CA PHE A 220 3.85 -15.39 -0.23
C PHE A 220 4.00 -14.12 0.63
N MET A 221 2.91 -13.56 1.16
CA MET A 221 2.97 -12.45 2.13
C MET A 221 3.65 -12.87 3.44
N ASN A 222 3.51 -14.14 3.85
CA ASN A 222 4.24 -14.66 5.00
C ASN A 222 5.75 -14.78 4.72
N PHE A 223 6.15 -14.99 3.45
CA PHE A 223 7.56 -14.93 3.10
C PHE A 223 8.08 -13.49 3.05
N ALA A 224 7.27 -12.54 2.61
CA ALA A 224 7.60 -11.11 2.69
C ALA A 224 7.85 -10.68 4.15
N ASP A 225 7.08 -11.21 5.11
CA ASP A 225 7.20 -10.97 6.54
C ASP A 225 8.39 -11.76 7.14
N PHE A 226 8.25 -13.06 7.30
CA PHE A 226 9.21 -13.92 8.04
C PHE A 226 10.52 -14.20 7.27
N GLY A 227 10.47 -14.18 5.94
CA GLY A 227 11.61 -14.48 5.08
C GLY A 227 12.49 -13.27 4.75
N LEU A 228 11.87 -12.13 4.47
CA LEU A 228 12.58 -10.88 4.12
C LEU A 228 12.70 -9.92 5.31
N GLY A 229 11.90 -10.13 6.33
CA GLY A 229 11.89 -9.34 7.57
C GLY A 229 11.12 -8.03 7.46
N THR A 230 10.94 -7.41 8.62
CA THR A 230 10.27 -6.12 8.79
C THR A 230 11.31 -5.03 9.01
N TRP A 231 11.16 -3.91 8.31
CA TRP A 231 12.14 -2.83 8.27
C TRP A 231 11.48 -1.49 8.60
N HIS A 232 12.30 -0.53 8.99
CA HIS A 232 11.91 0.86 9.22
C HIS A 232 12.89 1.80 8.49
N PRO A 233 12.43 2.63 7.56
CA PRO A 233 13.25 3.70 7.00
C PRO A 233 13.47 4.77 8.08
N LYS A 234 14.71 5.15 8.33
CA LYS A 234 15.04 6.23 9.26
C LYS A 234 14.32 7.52 8.85
N ASN A 235 13.74 8.21 9.81
CA ASN A 235 12.81 9.33 9.64
C ASN A 235 11.43 8.96 9.05
N GLY A 236 11.07 7.66 9.05
CA GLY A 236 9.76 7.16 8.65
C GLY A 236 9.62 6.86 7.16
N MET A 237 8.45 6.35 6.78
CA MET A 237 8.11 6.02 5.38
C MET A 237 8.13 7.24 4.45
N TYR A 238 7.96 8.44 4.99
CA TYR A 238 8.05 9.66 4.21
C TYR A 238 9.46 9.89 3.63
N SER A 239 10.51 9.35 4.26
CA SER A 239 11.88 9.40 3.71
C SER A 239 11.98 8.69 2.35
N VAL A 240 11.20 7.62 2.15
CA VAL A 240 11.12 6.93 0.86
C VAL A 240 10.42 7.80 -0.20
N VAL A 241 9.39 8.55 0.21
CA VAL A 241 8.73 9.53 -0.68
C VAL A 241 9.73 10.60 -1.13
N LEU A 242 10.49 11.16 -0.18
CA LEU A 242 11.52 12.17 -0.48
C LEU A 242 12.65 11.62 -1.36
N ALA A 243 13.04 10.37 -1.17
CA ALA A 243 14.00 9.67 -2.02
C ALA A 243 13.51 9.60 -3.47
N MET A 244 12.24 9.21 -3.66
CA MET A 244 11.64 9.14 -5.00
C MET A 244 11.41 10.52 -5.61
N GLU A 245 11.07 11.54 -4.82
CA GLU A 245 11.03 12.92 -5.27
C GLU A 245 12.38 13.38 -5.78
N THR A 246 13.45 13.13 -4.99
CA THR A 246 14.81 13.51 -5.35
C THR A 246 15.20 12.86 -6.67
N LEU A 247 15.00 11.55 -6.82
CA LEU A 247 15.26 10.84 -8.07
C LEU A 247 14.43 11.42 -9.23
N ALA A 248 13.15 11.68 -9.03
CA ALA A 248 12.28 12.26 -10.07
C ALA A 248 12.82 13.64 -10.54
N ARG A 249 13.25 14.48 -9.61
CA ARG A 249 13.86 15.80 -9.92
C ARG A 249 15.21 15.68 -10.60
N GLU A 250 16.05 14.72 -10.21
CA GLU A 250 17.32 14.40 -10.90
C GLU A 250 17.08 14.01 -12.37
N LEU A 251 15.94 13.37 -12.66
CA LEU A 251 15.50 13.00 -14.01
C LEU A 251 14.78 14.13 -14.76
N GLY A 252 14.63 15.32 -14.16
CA GLY A 252 14.00 16.49 -14.78
C GLY A 252 12.50 16.62 -14.59
N VAL A 253 11.86 15.80 -13.74
CA VAL A 253 10.43 15.90 -13.42
C VAL A 253 10.16 17.20 -12.66
N LYS A 254 9.15 17.95 -13.10
CA LYS A 254 8.59 19.10 -12.37
C LYS A 254 7.47 18.62 -11.46
N ILE A 255 7.42 19.16 -10.25
CA ILE A 255 6.37 18.84 -9.26
C ILE A 255 5.76 20.15 -8.77
N GLU A 256 4.47 20.30 -9.00
CA GLU A 256 3.67 21.45 -8.59
C GLU A 256 2.72 21.00 -7.47
N THR A 257 2.92 21.52 -6.27
CA THR A 257 2.02 21.35 -5.12
C THR A 257 0.97 22.46 -5.06
N ASN A 258 -0.10 22.28 -4.27
CA ASN A 258 -1.28 23.16 -4.26
C ASN A 258 -1.87 23.34 -5.67
N ALA A 259 -1.73 22.33 -6.51
CA ALA A 259 -2.13 22.31 -7.92
C ALA A 259 -3.27 21.28 -8.09
N ASN A 260 -4.50 21.72 -7.78
CA ASN A 260 -5.67 20.86 -7.91
C ASN A 260 -6.10 20.74 -9.37
N VAL A 261 -6.16 19.53 -9.89
CA VAL A 261 -6.73 19.24 -11.21
C VAL A 261 -8.24 19.11 -11.06
N GLU A 262 -8.97 19.95 -11.77
CA GLU A 262 -10.43 20.08 -11.67
C GLU A 262 -11.15 19.38 -12.82
N LYS A 263 -10.50 19.25 -13.98
CA LYS A 263 -11.07 18.64 -15.19
C LYS A 263 -9.98 18.11 -16.12
N ILE A 264 -10.32 17.05 -16.85
CA ILE A 264 -9.57 16.55 -18.02
C ILE A 264 -10.38 16.89 -19.26
N ASP A 265 -9.85 17.79 -20.10
CA ASP A 265 -10.50 18.15 -21.35
C ASP A 265 -10.25 17.09 -22.44
N VAL A 266 -11.31 16.66 -23.10
CA VAL A 266 -11.27 15.63 -24.15
C VAL A 266 -11.80 16.19 -25.46
N THR A 267 -11.00 16.08 -26.51
CA THR A 267 -11.35 16.49 -27.88
C THR A 267 -11.12 15.29 -28.81
N ASN A 268 -12.14 14.91 -29.57
CA ASN A 268 -12.06 13.78 -30.51
C ASN A 268 -11.54 12.46 -29.89
N GLY A 269 -11.97 12.16 -28.67
CA GLY A 269 -11.56 10.92 -27.96
C GLY A 269 -10.13 10.91 -27.45
N ARG A 270 -9.47 12.08 -27.39
CA ARG A 270 -8.13 12.26 -26.79
C ARG A 270 -8.16 13.37 -25.76
N ALA A 271 -7.45 13.18 -24.67
CA ALA A 271 -7.20 14.25 -23.70
C ALA A 271 -6.34 15.32 -24.37
N SER A 272 -6.82 16.55 -24.40
CA SER A 272 -6.16 17.71 -25.01
C SER A 272 -5.50 18.61 -23.96
N GLY A 273 -5.88 18.47 -22.70
CA GLY A 273 -5.35 19.26 -21.58
C GLY A 273 -6.02 18.91 -20.27
N ILE A 274 -5.56 19.58 -19.23
CA ILE A 274 -6.13 19.54 -17.88
C ILE A 274 -6.42 20.95 -17.39
N LEU A 275 -7.45 21.11 -16.59
CA LEU A 275 -7.74 22.37 -15.87
C LEU A 275 -7.12 22.29 -14.48
N VAL A 276 -6.17 23.15 -14.18
CA VAL A 276 -5.44 23.22 -12.91
C VAL A 276 -5.61 24.61 -12.33
N ASN A 277 -6.21 24.74 -11.15
CA ASN A 277 -6.43 26.05 -10.49
C ASN A 277 -6.97 27.10 -11.47
N ASN A 278 -8.04 26.77 -12.22
CA ASN A 278 -8.67 27.60 -13.24
C ASN A 278 -7.77 27.98 -14.45
N LYS A 279 -6.66 27.25 -14.68
CA LYS A 279 -5.79 27.45 -15.86
C LYS A 279 -5.74 26.17 -16.69
N ILE A 280 -5.88 26.32 -18.01
CA ILE A 280 -5.75 25.19 -18.94
C ILE A 280 -4.28 24.93 -19.21
N VAL A 281 -3.85 23.68 -19.03
CA VAL A 281 -2.52 23.18 -19.39
C VAL A 281 -2.68 22.16 -20.52
N THR A 282 -2.12 22.46 -21.69
CA THR A 282 -2.12 21.56 -22.83
C THR A 282 -1.07 20.47 -22.66
N VAL A 283 -1.44 19.22 -22.91
CA VAL A 283 -0.57 18.05 -22.75
C VAL A 283 -0.84 17.01 -23.84
N ASP A 284 0.14 16.15 -24.10
CA ASP A 284 0.01 15.04 -25.05
C ASP A 284 -0.58 13.79 -24.38
N ILE A 285 -0.31 13.59 -23.09
CA ILE A 285 -0.73 12.42 -22.32
C ILE A 285 -1.16 12.87 -20.92
N VAL A 286 -2.22 12.26 -20.41
CA VAL A 286 -2.65 12.39 -19.00
C VAL A 286 -2.50 11.03 -18.32
N LEU A 287 -1.78 11.00 -17.20
CA LEU A 287 -1.68 9.87 -16.28
C LEU A 287 -2.29 10.26 -14.93
N SER A 288 -3.30 9.55 -14.47
CA SER A 288 -3.85 9.77 -13.13
C SER A 288 -3.35 8.73 -12.14
N GLY A 289 -2.64 9.21 -11.09
CA GLY A 289 -2.30 8.47 -9.87
C GLY A 289 -3.21 8.84 -8.68
N ALA A 290 -4.24 9.66 -8.90
CA ALA A 290 -5.30 9.92 -7.94
C ALA A 290 -6.24 8.71 -7.80
N ASP A 291 -7.19 8.74 -6.84
CA ASP A 291 -8.20 7.70 -6.73
C ASP A 291 -8.93 7.51 -8.08
N TYR A 292 -9.09 6.25 -8.51
CA TYR A 292 -9.59 5.95 -9.86
C TYR A 292 -11.02 6.47 -10.08
N HIS A 293 -11.90 6.26 -9.09
CA HIS A 293 -13.27 6.76 -9.16
C HIS A 293 -13.26 8.28 -9.31
N HIS A 294 -12.50 8.98 -8.46
CA HIS A 294 -12.34 10.44 -8.56
C HIS A 294 -11.77 10.85 -9.93
N SER A 295 -10.77 10.16 -10.44
CA SER A 295 -10.16 10.45 -11.75
C SER A 295 -11.18 10.40 -12.89
N GLU A 296 -12.13 9.46 -12.83
CA GLU A 296 -13.22 9.40 -13.81
C GLU A 296 -14.23 10.56 -13.64
N THR A 297 -14.39 11.11 -12.41
CA THR A 297 -15.25 12.29 -12.22
C THR A 297 -14.69 13.56 -12.85
N LEU A 298 -13.38 13.61 -13.10
CA LEU A 298 -12.74 14.72 -13.85
C LEU A 298 -13.09 14.71 -15.36
N LEU A 299 -13.73 13.64 -15.86
CA LEU A 299 -14.18 13.49 -17.25
C LEU A 299 -15.68 13.77 -17.38
N ASP A 300 -16.08 14.24 -18.55
CA ASP A 300 -17.49 14.22 -18.92
C ASP A 300 -18.02 12.77 -18.91
N LYS A 301 -19.30 12.58 -18.55
CA LYS A 301 -19.89 11.25 -18.27
C LYS A 301 -19.73 10.23 -19.43
N ASN A 302 -19.78 10.68 -20.68
CA ASN A 302 -19.63 9.84 -21.86
C ASN A 302 -18.22 9.22 -22.00
N TYR A 303 -17.20 9.83 -21.40
CA TYR A 303 -15.81 9.35 -21.41
C TYR A 303 -15.44 8.49 -20.19
N ARG A 304 -16.31 8.36 -19.18
CA ARG A 304 -16.12 7.46 -18.04
C ARG A 304 -16.30 6.01 -18.50
N GLN A 305 -15.39 5.14 -18.13
CA GLN A 305 -15.47 3.72 -18.54
C GLN A 305 -16.19 2.84 -17.54
N TYR A 306 -16.26 3.24 -16.26
CA TYR A 306 -16.95 2.51 -15.20
C TYR A 306 -18.12 3.33 -14.67
N SER A 307 -19.28 2.68 -14.50
CA SER A 307 -20.48 3.32 -13.95
C SER A 307 -20.43 3.36 -12.42
N GLU A 308 -21.25 4.21 -11.79
CA GLU A 308 -21.42 4.22 -10.33
C GLU A 308 -21.82 2.82 -9.82
N ASN A 309 -22.73 2.12 -10.48
CA ASN A 309 -23.14 0.76 -10.14
C ASN A 309 -21.96 -0.26 -10.21
N TYR A 310 -20.95 -0.03 -11.05
CA TYR A 310 -19.73 -0.84 -11.05
C TYR A 310 -18.96 -0.65 -9.75
N TRP A 311 -18.75 0.61 -9.33
CA TRP A 311 -18.01 0.93 -8.12
C TRP A 311 -18.75 0.49 -6.85
N GLU A 312 -20.07 0.62 -6.81
CA GLU A 312 -20.91 0.18 -5.69
C GLU A 312 -20.85 -1.32 -5.45
N LYS A 313 -20.74 -2.13 -6.52
CA LYS A 313 -20.66 -3.59 -6.44
C LYS A 313 -19.28 -4.12 -6.08
N LYS A 314 -18.26 -3.26 -5.99
CA LYS A 314 -16.90 -3.68 -5.65
C LYS A 314 -16.69 -3.78 -4.15
N THR A 315 -15.97 -4.83 -3.75
CA THR A 315 -15.48 -4.95 -2.39
C THR A 315 -14.23 -4.09 -2.25
N PHE A 316 -14.31 -3.06 -1.44
CA PHE A 316 -13.16 -2.23 -1.12
C PHE A 316 -12.41 -2.79 0.07
N ALA A 317 -11.11 -2.58 0.08
CA ALA A 317 -10.27 -2.79 1.24
C ALA A 317 -10.65 -1.81 2.37
N PRO A 318 -10.27 -2.07 3.62
CA PRO A 318 -10.68 -1.26 4.75
C PRO A 318 -10.36 0.23 4.61
N SER A 319 -11.17 1.04 5.25
CA SER A 319 -10.78 2.34 5.80
C SER A 319 -10.09 2.14 7.15
N SER A 320 -9.76 3.20 7.84
CA SER A 320 -9.13 3.13 9.15
C SER A 320 -9.52 4.31 10.02
N LEU A 321 -9.60 4.08 11.34
CA LEU A 321 -9.48 5.14 12.32
C LEU A 321 -8.05 5.10 12.87
N LEU A 322 -7.34 6.20 12.71
CA LEU A 322 -5.97 6.37 13.19
C LEU A 322 -5.93 7.42 14.28
N PHE A 323 -5.07 7.18 15.27
CA PHE A 323 -4.69 8.18 16.26
C PHE A 323 -3.18 8.34 16.29
N TYR A 324 -2.73 9.57 16.30
CA TYR A 324 -1.35 9.99 16.46
C TYR A 324 -1.23 10.60 17.85
N VAL A 325 -0.47 9.94 18.74
CA VAL A 325 -0.44 10.25 20.17
C VAL A 325 0.99 10.52 20.60
N GLY A 326 1.22 11.68 21.20
CA GLY A 326 2.47 12.00 21.87
C GLY A 326 2.35 11.73 23.37
N PHE A 327 3.28 10.94 23.93
CA PHE A 327 3.37 10.65 25.35
C PHE A 327 4.59 11.35 25.96
N ASP A 328 4.47 11.84 27.19
CA ASP A 328 5.57 12.47 27.94
C ASP A 328 6.44 11.46 28.71
N LYS A 329 6.30 10.16 28.40
CA LYS A 329 7.11 9.07 28.94
C LYS A 329 7.38 8.02 27.86
N LYS A 330 8.34 7.13 28.10
CA LYS A 330 8.52 5.91 27.28
C LYS A 330 7.43 4.90 27.60
N ILE A 331 6.95 4.21 26.57
CA ILE A 331 5.92 3.16 26.68
C ILE A 331 6.62 1.82 26.80
N GLU A 332 6.29 1.09 27.88
CA GLU A 332 6.88 -0.22 28.18
C GLU A 332 6.03 -1.36 27.58
N ASN A 333 6.57 -2.58 27.62
CA ASN A 333 5.89 -3.81 27.18
C ASN A 333 5.34 -3.76 25.73
N VAL A 334 5.93 -2.97 24.87
CA VAL A 334 5.58 -2.90 23.44
C VAL A 334 6.83 -2.78 22.58
N GLU A 335 6.75 -3.27 21.37
CA GLU A 335 7.78 -3.15 20.34
C GLU A 335 7.43 -2.05 19.33
N HIS A 336 8.33 -1.77 18.39
CA HIS A 336 8.08 -0.81 17.31
C HIS A 336 6.72 -1.04 16.65
N HIS A 337 6.39 -2.30 16.36
CA HIS A 337 5.07 -2.72 15.91
C HIS A 337 4.47 -3.66 16.95
N SER A 338 3.25 -3.38 17.38
CA SER A 338 2.49 -4.20 18.32
C SER A 338 1.06 -4.38 17.83
N LEU A 339 0.64 -5.62 17.70
CA LEU A 339 -0.70 -6.01 17.23
C LEU A 339 -1.51 -6.50 18.44
N PHE A 340 -2.78 -6.14 18.50
CA PHE A 340 -3.67 -6.49 19.60
C PHE A 340 -4.83 -7.34 19.08
N PHE A 341 -4.68 -8.68 19.24
CA PHE A 341 -5.58 -9.72 18.76
C PHE A 341 -6.29 -10.43 19.93
N ASP A 342 -6.61 -9.68 20.96
CA ASP A 342 -7.28 -10.12 22.19
C ASP A 342 -8.80 -10.35 22.04
N VAL A 343 -9.34 -10.12 20.81
CA VAL A 343 -10.72 -10.37 20.45
C VAL A 343 -10.81 -11.21 19.18
N ASP A 344 -12.02 -11.73 18.89
CA ASP A 344 -12.21 -12.60 17.74
C ASP A 344 -11.97 -11.88 16.40
N PHE A 345 -11.01 -12.42 15.66
CA PHE A 345 -10.61 -11.89 14.35
C PHE A 345 -11.73 -11.97 13.30
N ASP A 346 -12.49 -13.09 13.29
CA ASP A 346 -13.54 -13.30 12.30
C ASP A 346 -14.71 -12.32 12.51
N VAL A 347 -15.05 -11.99 13.78
CA VAL A 347 -16.10 -11.01 14.12
C VAL A 347 -15.75 -9.62 13.64
N HIS A 348 -14.49 -9.20 13.80
CA HIS A 348 -14.05 -7.88 13.28
C HIS A 348 -14.04 -7.86 11.75
N ALA A 349 -13.55 -8.92 11.10
CA ALA A 349 -13.56 -9.03 9.65
C ALA A 349 -14.99 -9.00 9.07
N GLU A 350 -15.97 -9.63 9.74
CA GLU A 350 -17.38 -9.55 9.36
C GLU A 350 -17.91 -8.09 9.41
N ALA A 351 -17.54 -7.33 10.44
CA ALA A 351 -17.94 -5.92 10.58
C ALA A 351 -17.34 -5.00 9.51
N ILE A 352 -16.26 -5.44 8.84
CA ILE A 352 -15.64 -4.71 7.73
C ILE A 352 -16.26 -5.08 6.38
N TYR A 353 -16.42 -6.40 6.11
CA TYR A 353 -16.67 -6.89 4.75
C TYR A 353 -18.09 -7.39 4.50
N ASP A 354 -18.71 -8.05 5.49
CA ASP A 354 -20.00 -8.74 5.29
C ASP A 354 -21.17 -7.91 5.79
N ASN A 355 -21.01 -7.24 6.92
CA ASN A 355 -22.02 -6.41 7.56
C ASN A 355 -21.38 -5.09 8.04
N PRO A 356 -21.10 -4.13 7.12
CA PRO A 356 -20.38 -2.91 7.43
C PRO A 356 -20.95 -2.13 8.62
N LYS A 357 -20.19 -2.08 9.70
CA LYS A 357 -20.54 -1.34 10.94
C LYS A 357 -19.28 -1.02 11.74
N TRP A 358 -19.39 -0.09 12.67
CA TRP A 358 -18.37 0.11 13.68
C TRP A 358 -18.24 -1.16 14.54
N PRO A 359 -17.03 -1.76 14.66
CA PRO A 359 -16.83 -2.99 15.43
C PRO A 359 -17.09 -2.75 16.91
N GLU A 360 -17.80 -3.66 17.57
CA GLU A 360 -18.07 -3.54 19.01
C GLU A 360 -16.76 -3.58 19.80
N ASP A 361 -15.95 -4.60 19.58
CA ASP A 361 -14.61 -4.72 20.15
C ASP A 361 -13.57 -4.84 19.02
N PRO A 362 -12.91 -3.73 18.65
CA PRO A 362 -12.00 -3.74 17.52
C PRO A 362 -10.68 -4.43 17.86
N LEU A 363 -10.17 -5.23 16.92
CA LEU A 363 -8.72 -5.45 16.81
C LEU A 363 -8.06 -4.11 16.51
N PHE A 364 -6.86 -3.90 17.04
CA PHE A 364 -6.11 -2.70 16.71
C PHE A 364 -4.62 -2.97 16.61
N TYR A 365 -3.95 -2.08 15.97
CA TYR A 365 -2.50 -2.06 15.79
C TYR A 365 -1.94 -0.79 16.43
N ALA A 366 -0.74 -0.90 17.02
CA ALA A 366 0.03 0.25 17.47
C ALA A 366 1.45 0.23 16.91
N SER A 367 1.98 1.42 16.55
CA SER A 367 3.37 1.61 16.17
C SER A 367 4.02 2.65 17.06
N PHE A 368 5.23 2.35 17.50
CA PHE A 368 6.05 3.22 18.35
C PHE A 368 7.39 3.49 17.66
N PRO A 369 7.41 4.34 16.59
CA PRO A 369 8.61 4.57 15.78
C PRO A 369 9.78 5.11 16.61
N SER A 370 9.53 5.84 17.69
CA SER A 370 10.57 6.37 18.60
C SER A 370 11.30 5.31 19.44
N LYS A 371 10.89 4.03 19.35
CA LYS A 371 11.69 2.90 19.90
C LYS A 371 12.91 2.57 19.00
N THR A 372 12.81 2.88 17.71
CA THR A 372 13.86 2.58 16.73
C THR A 372 14.52 3.86 16.20
N ASP A 373 13.75 4.93 16.03
CA ASP A 373 14.19 6.21 15.48
C ASP A 373 14.02 7.34 16.49
N ALA A 374 15.12 7.81 17.04
CA ALA A 374 15.14 8.89 18.02
C ALA A 374 14.55 10.21 17.49
N ASN A 375 14.47 10.38 16.16
CA ASN A 375 13.90 11.59 15.54
C ASN A 375 12.36 11.61 15.56
N ALA A 376 11.71 10.49 15.90
CA ALA A 376 10.25 10.39 15.91
C ALA A 376 9.60 11.06 17.12
N ALA A 377 10.34 11.27 18.22
CA ALA A 377 9.84 11.94 19.44
C ALA A 377 10.94 12.72 20.15
N PRO A 378 10.58 13.76 20.95
CA PRO A 378 11.54 14.39 21.87
C PRO A 378 12.14 13.39 22.87
N GLU A 379 13.34 13.70 23.37
CA GLU A 379 14.04 12.85 24.35
C GLU A 379 13.15 12.53 25.56
N GLY A 380 13.15 11.28 26.00
CA GLY A 380 12.33 10.79 27.12
C GLY A 380 10.86 10.58 26.79
N LYS A 381 10.39 10.98 25.62
CA LYS A 381 8.99 10.87 25.16
C LYS A 381 8.81 9.72 24.17
N GLU A 382 7.53 9.37 23.87
CA GLU A 382 7.18 8.32 22.91
C GLU A 382 6.14 8.80 21.91
N ALA A 383 6.36 8.51 20.63
CA ALA A 383 5.37 8.67 19.57
C ALA A 383 4.58 7.37 19.41
N GLY A 384 3.26 7.41 19.48
CA GLY A 384 2.37 6.27 19.28
C GLY A 384 1.41 6.52 18.13
N ILE A 385 1.29 5.57 17.20
CA ILE A 385 0.28 5.53 16.16
C ILE A 385 -0.64 4.35 16.46
N PHE A 386 -1.93 4.59 16.61
CA PHE A 386 -2.92 3.53 16.82
C PHE A 386 -3.86 3.46 15.62
N LEU A 387 -4.16 2.25 15.14
CA LEU A 387 -4.98 2.02 13.97
C LEU A 387 -6.05 0.96 14.25
N ILE A 388 -7.29 1.31 13.96
CA ILE A 388 -8.43 0.40 13.91
C ILE A 388 -8.87 0.26 12.46
N PRO A 389 -8.86 -0.93 11.85
CA PRO A 389 -9.46 -1.15 10.53
C PRO A 389 -10.97 -0.98 10.58
N LEU A 390 -11.55 -0.28 9.60
CA LEU A 390 -12.99 0.00 9.51
C LEU A 390 -13.51 -0.30 8.12
N ALA A 391 -14.82 -0.57 8.01
CA ALA A 391 -15.49 -0.59 6.71
C ALA A 391 -15.44 0.81 6.05
N PRO A 392 -15.24 0.91 4.74
CA PRO A 392 -15.39 2.18 4.02
C PRO A 392 -16.85 2.67 4.05
N GLY A 393 -17.02 4.00 4.05
CA GLY A 393 -18.34 4.64 3.97
C GLY A 393 -19.13 4.67 5.28
N LEU A 394 -18.53 4.29 6.39
CA LEU A 394 -19.16 4.46 7.71
C LEU A 394 -19.30 5.94 8.07
N GLU A 395 -20.32 6.24 8.86
CA GLU A 395 -20.44 7.54 9.50
C GLU A 395 -19.22 7.81 10.38
N ASP A 396 -18.70 9.03 10.31
CA ASP A 396 -17.48 9.45 10.97
C ASP A 396 -17.74 10.77 11.69
N THR A 397 -17.92 10.71 13.02
CA THR A 397 -18.12 11.87 13.88
C THR A 397 -17.04 11.94 14.96
N GLU A 398 -16.81 13.12 15.52
CA GLU A 398 -15.83 13.31 16.59
C GLU A 398 -16.20 12.49 17.84
N GLU A 399 -17.50 12.33 18.16
CA GLU A 399 -17.97 11.50 19.27
C GLU A 399 -17.62 10.03 19.09
N LEU A 400 -17.73 9.53 17.84
CA LEU A 400 -17.33 8.15 17.51
C LEU A 400 -15.82 7.98 17.67
N ARG A 401 -15.03 8.92 17.13
CA ARG A 401 -13.58 8.89 17.25
C ARG A 401 -13.15 8.88 18.71
N GLU A 402 -13.71 9.77 19.54
CA GLU A 402 -13.37 9.84 20.96
C GLU A 402 -13.77 8.57 21.72
N ARG A 403 -14.97 8.04 21.48
CA ARG A 403 -15.42 6.78 22.08
C ARG A 403 -14.47 5.63 21.77
N TYR A 404 -14.01 5.50 20.53
CA TYR A 404 -13.08 4.45 20.14
C TYR A 404 -11.67 4.70 20.65
N PHE A 405 -11.25 5.94 20.78
CA PHE A 405 -9.98 6.29 21.45
C PHE A 405 -9.98 5.79 22.89
N GLU A 406 -10.98 6.15 23.67
CA GLU A 406 -11.10 5.71 25.07
C GLU A 406 -11.16 4.18 25.18
N LYS A 407 -11.89 3.53 24.27
CA LYS A 407 -12.00 2.07 24.25
C LYS A 407 -10.64 1.40 24.02
N ILE A 408 -9.90 1.79 23.00
CA ILE A 408 -8.61 1.15 22.71
C ILE A 408 -7.52 1.52 23.72
N MET A 409 -7.52 2.75 24.24
CA MET A 409 -6.56 3.16 25.25
C MET A 409 -6.78 2.41 26.58
N THR A 410 -8.04 2.21 27.00
CA THR A 410 -8.36 1.39 28.17
C THR A 410 -7.88 -0.05 28.01
N ARG A 411 -8.14 -0.66 26.84
CA ARG A 411 -7.65 -2.02 26.54
C ARG A 411 -6.14 -2.07 26.43
N PHE A 412 -5.51 -1.08 25.80
CA PHE A 412 -4.06 -0.97 25.72
C PHE A 412 -3.41 -0.96 27.10
N GLU A 413 -3.90 -0.12 28.02
CA GLU A 413 -3.42 -0.07 29.41
C GLU A 413 -3.58 -1.42 30.11
N GLN A 414 -4.73 -2.08 29.95
CA GLN A 414 -4.98 -3.41 30.53
C GLN A 414 -4.07 -4.48 29.94
N LEU A 415 -3.92 -4.55 28.62
CA LEU A 415 -3.15 -5.59 27.93
C LEU A 415 -1.65 -5.45 28.20
N THR A 416 -1.14 -4.22 28.29
CA THR A 416 0.28 -3.92 28.51
C THR A 416 0.65 -3.68 29.99
N ASN A 417 -0.34 -3.75 30.89
CA ASN A 417 -0.20 -3.55 32.32
C ASN A 417 0.50 -2.23 32.69
N GLN A 418 0.03 -1.13 32.11
CA GLN A 418 0.58 0.20 32.41
C GLN A 418 -0.50 1.27 32.31
N ASP A 419 -0.28 2.40 32.97
CA ASP A 419 -1.14 3.58 32.96
C ASP A 419 -0.47 4.65 32.08
N VAL A 420 -1.10 4.98 30.94
CA VAL A 420 -0.53 5.89 29.93
C VAL A 420 -1.43 7.06 29.56
N LYS A 421 -2.74 6.99 29.81
CA LYS A 421 -3.67 8.05 29.43
C LYS A 421 -3.32 9.40 30.04
N LYS A 422 -2.88 9.41 31.30
CA LYS A 422 -2.44 10.63 32.00
C LYS A 422 -1.16 11.25 31.43
N ASN A 423 -0.42 10.49 30.64
CA ASN A 423 0.84 10.90 30.02
C ASN A 423 0.65 11.38 28.56
N ILE A 424 -0.59 11.45 28.09
CA ILE A 424 -0.89 11.96 26.73
C ILE A 424 -0.80 13.48 26.75
N ILE A 425 0.12 14.03 25.95
CA ILE A 425 0.32 15.47 25.80
C ILE A 425 -0.16 15.98 24.44
N PHE A 426 -0.36 15.09 23.49
CA PHE A 426 -0.86 15.41 22.17
C PHE A 426 -1.67 14.24 21.62
N LYS A 427 -2.77 14.54 20.96
CA LYS A 427 -3.60 13.58 20.22
C LYS A 427 -4.13 14.24 18.93
N ASN A 428 -4.11 13.50 17.84
CA ASN A 428 -4.78 13.84 16.60
C ASN A 428 -5.41 12.58 16.00
N SER A 429 -6.55 12.70 15.34
CA SER A 429 -7.22 11.60 14.68
C SER A 429 -7.27 11.77 13.17
N PHE A 430 -7.43 10.67 12.43
CA PHE A 430 -7.63 10.63 10.99
C PHE A 430 -8.56 9.46 10.66
N CYS A 431 -9.67 9.71 9.95
CA CYS A 431 -10.67 8.69 9.70
C CYS A 431 -11.31 8.81 8.31
N VAL A 432 -12.44 8.15 8.07
CA VAL A 432 -13.16 8.04 6.79
C VAL A 432 -13.30 9.38 6.06
N ASN A 433 -13.78 10.42 6.76
CA ASN A 433 -13.97 11.74 6.16
C ASN A 433 -12.64 12.41 5.75
N ASP A 434 -11.56 12.15 6.49
CA ASP A 434 -10.24 12.69 6.17
C ASP A 434 -9.67 12.00 4.92
N PHE A 435 -9.88 10.68 4.74
CA PHE A 435 -9.51 9.98 3.51
C PHE A 435 -10.26 10.52 2.29
N VAL A 436 -11.56 10.85 2.43
CA VAL A 436 -12.33 11.51 1.37
C VAL A 436 -11.77 12.89 1.07
N LYS A 437 -11.57 13.71 2.08
CA LYS A 437 -11.11 15.11 1.94
C LYS A 437 -9.70 15.20 1.36
N ASP A 438 -8.76 14.45 1.93
CA ASP A 438 -7.34 14.58 1.60
C ASP A 438 -6.95 13.85 0.31
N TYR A 439 -7.61 12.73 0.01
CA TYR A 439 -7.23 11.86 -1.10
C TYR A 439 -8.32 11.66 -2.15
N ASN A 440 -9.47 12.31 -2.03
CA ASN A 440 -10.65 12.07 -2.87
C ASN A 440 -11.02 10.58 -2.94
N SER A 441 -10.76 9.84 -1.85
CA SER A 441 -10.88 8.40 -1.80
C SER A 441 -12.35 7.96 -1.83
N TYR A 442 -12.69 7.05 -2.74
CA TYR A 442 -14.06 6.54 -2.84
C TYR A 442 -14.49 5.86 -1.53
N LYS A 443 -15.59 6.36 -0.93
CA LYS A 443 -16.09 5.92 0.40
C LYS A 443 -15.03 5.99 1.52
N GLY A 444 -13.99 6.80 1.38
CA GLY A 444 -12.93 6.92 2.37
C GLY A 444 -12.09 5.66 2.56
N ASN A 445 -11.95 4.78 1.55
CA ASN A 445 -11.09 3.61 1.64
C ASN A 445 -9.61 4.03 1.82
N ALA A 446 -8.86 3.29 2.65
CA ALA A 446 -7.44 3.54 2.86
C ALA A 446 -6.56 2.78 1.86
N TYR A 447 -6.95 1.56 1.48
CA TYR A 447 -6.10 0.64 0.72
C TYR A 447 -6.55 0.43 -0.75
N GLY A 448 -7.73 0.89 -1.16
CA GLY A 448 -8.26 0.68 -2.51
C GLY A 448 -9.19 -0.53 -2.61
N MET A 449 -9.06 -1.32 -3.68
CA MET A 449 -9.91 -2.48 -3.92
C MET A 449 -9.29 -3.76 -3.32
N ALA A 450 -10.11 -4.55 -2.62
CA ALA A 450 -9.69 -5.82 -2.03
C ALA A 450 -9.17 -6.83 -3.07
N ASN A 451 -8.12 -7.59 -2.73
CA ASN A 451 -7.55 -8.65 -3.56
C ASN A 451 -8.30 -9.98 -3.34
N THR A 452 -9.55 -10.04 -3.77
CA THR A 452 -10.31 -11.29 -3.84
C THR A 452 -10.08 -11.97 -5.20
N LEU A 453 -10.45 -13.25 -5.31
CA LEU A 453 -10.29 -14.02 -6.56
C LEU A 453 -10.91 -13.30 -7.78
N PHE A 454 -12.06 -12.64 -7.59
CA PHE A 454 -12.78 -11.93 -8.66
C PHE A 454 -12.44 -10.44 -8.80
N GLN A 455 -11.43 -9.96 -8.06
CA GLN A 455 -10.97 -8.56 -8.10
C GLN A 455 -9.45 -8.44 -8.15
N THR A 456 -8.77 -9.45 -8.71
CA THR A 456 -7.32 -9.44 -8.85
C THR A 456 -6.91 -9.49 -10.32
N ALA A 457 -5.64 -9.19 -10.62
CA ALA A 457 -5.03 -9.23 -11.94
C ALA A 457 -5.88 -8.54 -13.02
N PHE A 458 -6.16 -9.19 -14.14
CA PHE A 458 -6.91 -8.65 -15.29
C PHE A 458 -8.36 -8.23 -14.98
N LEU A 459 -8.90 -8.60 -13.82
CA LEU A 459 -10.25 -8.20 -13.37
C LEU A 459 -10.28 -6.84 -12.67
N ARG A 460 -9.12 -6.26 -12.36
CA ARG A 460 -9.01 -4.90 -11.83
C ARG A 460 -9.29 -3.83 -12.88
N PRO A 461 -9.59 -2.58 -12.46
CA PRO A 461 -9.66 -1.44 -13.36
C PRO A 461 -8.38 -1.33 -14.21
N LYS A 462 -8.57 -1.01 -15.48
CA LYS A 462 -7.48 -1.04 -16.48
C LYS A 462 -6.55 0.16 -16.32
N LEU A 463 -5.25 -0.07 -16.55
CA LEU A 463 -4.23 0.99 -16.57
C LEU A 463 -4.42 1.99 -17.73
N LYS A 464 -5.05 1.58 -18.82
CA LYS A 464 -5.34 2.43 -19.98
C LYS A 464 -6.84 2.65 -20.13
N SER A 465 -7.25 3.88 -20.39
CA SER A 465 -8.63 4.20 -20.73
C SER A 465 -9.03 3.54 -22.06
N LYS A 466 -10.24 2.97 -22.08
CA LYS A 466 -10.85 2.44 -23.31
C LYS A 466 -11.57 3.50 -24.13
N LYS A 467 -11.84 4.67 -23.53
CA LYS A 467 -12.63 5.74 -24.14
C LYS A 467 -11.82 6.98 -24.51
N VAL A 468 -10.65 7.17 -23.86
CA VAL A 468 -9.76 8.30 -24.11
C VAL A 468 -8.37 7.74 -24.43
N ALA A 469 -7.93 7.90 -25.66
CA ALA A 469 -6.80 7.15 -26.22
C ALA A 469 -5.44 7.38 -25.52
N ASN A 470 -5.22 8.55 -24.93
CA ASN A 470 -3.99 9.00 -24.26
C ASN A 470 -4.21 9.28 -22.75
N LEU A 471 -5.21 8.64 -22.14
CA LEU A 471 -5.47 8.71 -20.70
C LEU A 471 -5.13 7.38 -20.05
N TYR A 472 -4.37 7.44 -18.98
CA TYR A 472 -3.90 6.30 -18.23
C TYR A 472 -4.13 6.48 -16.72
N PHE A 473 -4.11 5.35 -15.98
CA PHE A 473 -4.35 5.31 -14.55
C PHE A 473 -3.30 4.43 -13.87
N THR A 474 -2.95 4.75 -12.64
CA THR A 474 -2.02 3.95 -11.83
C THR A 474 -2.43 3.96 -10.36
N GLY A 475 -1.90 3.04 -9.57
CA GLY A 475 -2.08 3.01 -8.12
C GLY A 475 -2.95 1.85 -7.63
N GLN A 476 -3.36 1.96 -6.38
CA GLN A 476 -3.94 0.85 -5.59
C GLN A 476 -5.25 0.26 -6.12
N LEU A 477 -5.98 0.96 -6.99
CA LEU A 477 -7.21 0.45 -7.62
C LEU A 477 -6.91 -0.31 -8.91
N THR A 478 -5.71 -0.18 -9.48
CA THR A 478 -5.25 -0.91 -10.66
C THR A 478 -4.40 -2.14 -10.27
N VAL A 479 -3.78 -2.79 -11.23
CA VAL A 479 -2.81 -3.85 -10.98
C VAL A 479 -1.48 -3.27 -10.47
N PRO A 480 -0.75 -4.02 -9.60
CA PRO A 480 -1.10 -5.33 -9.03
C PRO A 480 -2.04 -5.25 -7.83
N GLY A 481 -2.32 -4.08 -7.26
CA GLY A 481 -3.25 -3.90 -6.15
C GLY A 481 -2.76 -2.98 -5.04
N PRO A 482 -3.28 -3.12 -3.80
CA PRO A 482 -2.95 -2.26 -2.67
C PRO A 482 -1.54 -2.52 -2.11
N GLY A 483 -0.94 -1.49 -1.51
CA GLY A 483 0.35 -1.53 -0.84
C GLY A 483 1.42 -0.66 -1.51
N VAL A 484 2.50 -0.35 -0.77
CA VAL A 484 3.60 0.50 -1.30
C VAL A 484 4.39 -0.23 -2.40
N PRO A 485 4.87 -1.48 -2.21
CA PRO A 485 5.52 -2.22 -3.28
C PRO A 485 4.65 -2.38 -4.54
N PRO A 486 3.35 -2.78 -4.43
CA PRO A 486 2.43 -2.78 -5.57
C PRO A 486 2.28 -1.43 -6.27
N ALA A 487 2.31 -0.32 -5.52
CA ALA A 487 2.22 1.01 -6.12
C ALA A 487 3.43 1.34 -6.99
N LEU A 488 4.66 0.99 -6.55
CA LEU A 488 5.87 1.14 -7.37
C LEU A 488 5.76 0.36 -8.68
N ILE A 489 5.31 -0.89 -8.58
CA ILE A 489 5.12 -1.78 -9.74
C ILE A 489 4.06 -1.22 -10.69
N SER A 490 2.93 -0.71 -10.16
CA SER A 490 1.87 -0.10 -10.96
C SER A 490 2.38 1.09 -11.79
N GLY A 491 3.27 1.91 -11.19
CA GLY A 491 3.93 3.02 -11.88
C GLY A 491 4.78 2.56 -13.06
N LYS A 492 5.57 1.50 -12.87
CA LYS A 492 6.35 0.90 -13.97
C LYS A 492 5.44 0.35 -15.08
N LEU A 493 4.44 -0.44 -14.71
CA LEU A 493 3.52 -1.07 -15.67
C LEU A 493 2.81 -0.04 -16.57
N VAL A 494 2.32 1.05 -15.98
CA VAL A 494 1.65 2.09 -16.76
C VAL A 494 2.62 2.85 -17.65
N SER A 495 3.85 3.05 -17.21
CA SER A 495 4.91 3.68 -18.02
C SER A 495 5.24 2.82 -19.24
N ASP A 496 5.43 1.52 -19.05
CA ASP A 496 5.68 0.56 -20.15
C ASP A 496 4.52 0.55 -21.14
N LEU A 497 3.26 0.67 -20.68
CA LEU A 497 2.09 0.77 -21.57
C LEU A 497 2.03 2.11 -22.31
N ILE A 498 2.42 3.22 -21.69
CA ILE A 498 2.50 4.53 -22.34
C ILE A 498 3.52 4.47 -23.48
N GLU A 499 4.72 3.98 -23.21
CA GLU A 499 5.77 3.84 -24.21
C GLU A 499 5.37 2.90 -25.36
N LYS A 500 4.59 1.83 -25.06
CA LYS A 500 4.10 0.88 -26.06
C LYS A 500 3.04 1.47 -26.98
N TYR A 501 2.15 2.32 -26.49
CA TYR A 501 0.93 2.74 -27.22
C TYR A 501 0.94 4.21 -27.67
N GLN A 502 1.89 5.00 -27.27
CA GLN A 502 1.99 6.43 -27.63
C GLN A 502 3.31 6.75 -28.32
#